data_5b72662a1d7dcfd133cb52f7060c4eff
#
_entry.id   5b72662a1d7dcfd133cb52f7060c4eff
#
_cell.length_a   1.000
_cell.length_b   1.000
_cell.length_c   1.000
_cell.angle_alpha   90.00
_cell.angle_beta   90.00
_cell.angle_gamma   90.00
#
_symmetry.space_group_name_H-M   'P 1'
#
loop_
_entity.id
_entity.type
_entity.pdbx_description
1 polymer ?
#
loop_
_entity_poly.entity_id
_entity_poly.type
_entity_poly.pdbx_seq_one_letter_code
_entity_poly.pdbx_strand_id
1 'polypeptide(L)'
;MVVKGPANKNQQPDFGRYHHSTQRGSEKIREKIEVLFTEALDDLPFSRDDEPKILDIGCGLGFLSWICAKYYPNGMIRGIDTFQHTSLKNSGLAKAKNNMKILGFSERIRFQKGDIFRSDYSKRKFDLFVSNLVFHNFGRKRFNAYERLAQCATPKSYIALGDLFFDYKKDSKLLTSLFGSVQVRPGSIIDRTYKILVLTEPKK
;
A
#
# COMPACT_ATOMS: atom_id res chain seq x y z
N MET A 1 -19.94 -20.69 19.84
CA MET A 1 -18.87 -21.47 19.16
C MET A 1 -19.17 -21.47 17.68
N VAL A 2 -18.48 -20.68 16.88
CA VAL A 2 -18.58 -20.73 15.42
C VAL A 2 -17.49 -21.70 14.95
N VAL A 3 -17.89 -22.85 14.46
CA VAL A 3 -17.02 -23.85 13.89
C VAL A 3 -16.39 -23.25 12.62
N LYS A 4 -15.10 -22.90 12.66
CA LYS A 4 -14.31 -22.53 11.49
C LYS A 4 -14.20 -23.78 10.60
N GLY A 5 -14.93 -23.80 9.50
CA GLY A 5 -14.72 -24.81 8.46
C GLY A 5 -13.28 -24.77 7.96
N PRO A 6 -12.70 -25.91 7.56
CA PRO A 6 -11.30 -25.97 7.13
C PRO A 6 -11.12 -25.06 5.91
N ALA A 7 -10.14 -24.15 5.97
CA ALA A 7 -9.67 -23.43 4.80
C ALA A 7 -9.28 -24.47 3.73
N ASN A 8 -9.84 -24.35 2.53
CA ASN A 8 -9.57 -25.27 1.44
C ASN A 8 -8.09 -25.17 1.06
N LYS A 9 -7.27 -26.12 1.49
CA LYS A 9 -5.80 -26.12 1.39
C LYS A 9 -5.25 -26.03 -0.05
N ASN A 10 -6.12 -26.12 -1.05
CA ASN A 10 -5.77 -26.10 -2.48
C ASN A 10 -6.01 -24.75 -3.18
N GLN A 11 -6.56 -23.74 -2.50
CA GLN A 11 -6.74 -22.41 -3.11
C GLN A 11 -5.54 -21.51 -2.82
N GLN A 12 -4.92 -21.00 -3.89
CA GLN A 12 -3.88 -19.97 -3.81
C GLN A 12 -4.51 -18.58 -3.99
N PRO A 13 -4.00 -17.53 -3.30
CA PRO A 13 -4.45 -16.18 -3.52
C PRO A 13 -4.10 -15.73 -4.94
N ASP A 14 -4.99 -15.02 -5.60
CA ASP A 14 -4.73 -14.43 -6.91
C ASP A 14 -4.59 -12.92 -6.80
N PHE A 15 -3.35 -12.45 -6.74
CA PHE A 15 -3.02 -11.03 -6.72
C PHE A 15 -3.02 -10.36 -8.11
N GLY A 16 -3.48 -11.07 -9.13
CA GLY A 16 -3.64 -10.56 -10.49
C GLY A 16 -2.31 -10.40 -11.25
N ARG A 17 -2.42 -9.78 -12.41
CA ARG A 17 -1.30 -9.52 -13.32
C ARG A 17 -1.19 -8.02 -13.56
N TYR A 18 0.00 -7.47 -13.32
CA TYR A 18 0.29 -6.07 -13.65
C TYR A 18 0.18 -5.82 -15.15
N HIS A 19 -0.26 -4.61 -15.50
CA HIS A 19 -0.33 -4.17 -16.88
C HIS A 19 1.07 -4.27 -17.54
N HIS A 20 1.13 -4.70 -18.79
CA HIS A 20 2.37 -4.96 -19.54
C HIS A 20 3.30 -6.03 -18.95
N SER A 21 2.81 -6.92 -18.08
CA SER A 21 3.59 -8.02 -17.52
C SER A 21 2.94 -9.37 -17.80
N THR A 22 3.73 -10.45 -17.72
CA THR A 22 3.23 -11.84 -17.68
C THR A 22 2.83 -12.21 -16.25
N GLN A 23 2.16 -13.34 -16.07
CA GLN A 23 1.86 -13.88 -14.73
C GLN A 23 3.16 -14.08 -13.93
N ARG A 24 4.12 -14.83 -14.48
CA ARG A 24 5.44 -15.07 -13.87
C ARG A 24 6.23 -13.77 -13.63
N GLY A 25 6.14 -12.81 -14.56
CA GLY A 25 6.77 -11.49 -14.38
C GLY A 25 6.16 -10.73 -13.20
N SER A 26 4.83 -10.76 -13.06
CA SER A 26 4.13 -10.11 -11.95
C SER A 26 4.45 -10.77 -10.60
N GLU A 27 4.64 -12.08 -10.56
CA GLU A 27 5.07 -12.81 -9.36
C GLU A 27 6.47 -12.39 -8.94
N LYS A 28 7.44 -12.38 -9.87
CA LYS A 28 8.81 -11.93 -9.60
C LYS A 28 8.87 -10.46 -9.12
N ILE A 29 8.03 -9.59 -9.69
CA ILE A 29 7.92 -8.20 -9.23
C ILE A 29 7.42 -8.17 -7.79
N ARG A 30 6.40 -8.95 -7.45
CA ARG A 30 5.85 -9.03 -6.09
C ARG A 30 6.87 -9.55 -5.07
N GLU A 31 7.60 -10.62 -5.39
CA GLU A 31 8.67 -11.14 -4.54
C GLU A 31 9.67 -10.04 -4.15
N LYS A 32 10.08 -9.26 -5.13
CA LYS A 32 11.01 -8.17 -4.92
C LYS A 32 10.39 -7.01 -4.11
N ILE A 33 9.12 -6.64 -4.42
CA ILE A 33 8.40 -5.63 -3.65
C ILE A 33 8.23 -6.06 -2.20
N GLU A 34 7.98 -7.34 -1.93
CA GLU A 34 7.88 -7.87 -0.57
C GLU A 34 9.17 -7.63 0.22
N VAL A 35 10.33 -7.95 -0.36
CA VAL A 35 11.63 -7.71 0.28
C VAL A 35 11.80 -6.22 0.59
N LEU A 36 11.62 -5.34 -0.41
CA LEU A 36 11.82 -3.90 -0.23
C LEU A 36 10.86 -3.26 0.77
N PHE A 37 9.59 -3.66 0.75
CA PHE A 37 8.65 -3.14 1.75
C PHE A 37 8.96 -3.67 3.14
N THR A 38 9.38 -4.92 3.29
CA THR A 38 9.83 -5.47 4.58
C THR A 38 10.98 -4.65 5.14
N GLU A 39 12.01 -4.36 4.33
CA GLU A 39 13.12 -3.50 4.71
C GLU A 39 12.68 -2.07 5.05
N ALA A 40 11.72 -1.51 4.29
CA ALA A 40 11.19 -0.18 4.59
C ALA A 40 10.37 -0.15 5.88
N LEU A 41 9.69 -1.23 6.23
CA LEU A 41 8.95 -1.36 7.49
C LEU A 41 9.89 -1.57 8.69
N ASP A 42 11.05 -2.24 8.50
CA ASP A 42 12.08 -2.40 9.53
C ASP A 42 12.69 -1.05 9.98
N ASP A 43 12.68 -0.03 9.12
CA ASP A 43 13.19 1.32 9.46
C ASP A 43 12.17 2.20 10.17
N LEU A 44 10.92 1.78 10.27
CA LEU A 44 9.90 2.53 10.98
C LEU A 44 10.04 2.30 12.49
N PRO A 45 9.68 3.27 13.33
CA PRO A 45 9.83 3.16 14.78
C PRO A 45 8.75 2.30 15.44
N PHE A 46 8.13 1.42 14.70
CA PHE A 46 7.15 0.45 15.22
C PHE A 46 7.82 -0.88 15.47
N SER A 47 7.68 -1.40 16.68
CA SER A 47 7.99 -2.79 16.99
C SER A 47 7.07 -3.73 16.20
N ARG A 48 7.54 -4.94 15.91
CA ARG A 48 6.70 -5.99 15.29
C ARG A 48 5.49 -6.36 16.16
N ASP A 49 5.60 -6.19 17.47
CA ASP A 49 4.53 -6.51 18.42
C ASP A 49 3.53 -5.36 18.59
N ASP A 50 3.80 -4.19 18.02
CA ASP A 50 2.87 -3.06 18.02
C ASP A 50 1.60 -3.37 17.23
N GLU A 51 0.55 -2.58 17.48
CA GLU A 51 -0.76 -2.67 16.84
C GLU A 51 -1.05 -1.49 15.90
N PRO A 52 -0.21 -1.19 14.90
CA PRO A 52 -0.41 -0.02 14.06
C PRO A 52 -1.72 -0.12 13.27
N LYS A 53 -2.42 1.00 13.19
CA LYS A 53 -3.55 1.18 12.27
C LYS A 53 -3.02 1.62 10.92
N ILE A 54 -3.17 0.77 9.92
CA ILE A 54 -2.55 0.94 8.61
C ILE A 54 -3.64 1.24 7.56
N LEU A 55 -3.41 2.27 6.72
CA LEU A 55 -4.21 2.51 5.53
C LEU A 55 -3.39 2.16 4.28
N ASP A 56 -3.85 1.19 3.51
CA ASP A 56 -3.30 0.81 2.20
C ASP A 56 -4.11 1.52 1.10
N ILE A 57 -3.48 2.49 0.44
CA ILE A 57 -4.09 3.33 -0.58
C ILE A 57 -3.83 2.73 -1.96
N GLY A 58 -4.91 2.41 -2.69
CA GLY A 58 -4.84 1.67 -3.94
C GLY A 58 -4.49 0.20 -3.71
N CYS A 59 -5.15 -0.40 -2.72
CA CYS A 59 -4.83 -1.75 -2.25
C CYS A 59 -4.97 -2.86 -3.31
N GLY A 60 -5.65 -2.60 -4.41
CA GLY A 60 -5.89 -3.58 -5.48
C GLY A 60 -6.43 -4.90 -4.94
N LEU A 61 -5.70 -5.98 -5.15
CA LEU A 61 -6.08 -7.32 -4.67
C LEU A 61 -5.48 -7.69 -3.30
N GLY A 62 -4.90 -6.70 -2.58
CA GLY A 62 -4.52 -6.83 -1.18
C GLY A 62 -3.09 -7.33 -0.94
N PHE A 63 -2.21 -7.28 -1.95
CA PHE A 63 -0.85 -7.80 -1.81
C PHE A 63 -0.03 -7.02 -0.75
N LEU A 64 -0.02 -5.68 -0.82
CA LEU A 64 0.71 -4.86 0.17
C LEU A 64 0.06 -4.94 1.55
N SER A 65 -1.28 -4.94 1.63
CA SER A 65 -2.00 -5.17 2.88
C SER A 65 -1.59 -6.48 3.55
N TRP A 66 -1.40 -7.56 2.77
CA TRP A 66 -0.94 -8.86 3.27
C TRP A 66 0.51 -8.80 3.79
N ILE A 67 1.42 -8.11 3.09
CA ILE A 67 2.80 -7.89 3.57
C ILE A 67 2.76 -7.20 4.93
N CYS A 68 2.02 -6.09 5.06
CA CYS A 68 1.89 -5.36 6.32
C CYS A 68 1.33 -6.25 7.46
N ALA A 69 0.34 -7.08 7.17
CA ALA A 69 -0.27 -7.96 8.17
C ALA A 69 0.65 -9.12 8.60
N LYS A 70 1.55 -9.57 7.74
CA LYS A 70 2.61 -10.52 8.10
C LYS A 70 3.68 -9.85 8.97
N TYR A 71 4.03 -8.61 8.62
CA TYR A 71 5.06 -7.87 9.29
C TYR A 71 4.64 -7.43 10.71
N TYR A 72 3.40 -6.90 10.84
CA TYR A 72 2.79 -6.50 12.11
C TYR A 72 1.66 -7.48 12.47
N PRO A 73 1.94 -8.56 13.22
CA PRO A 73 0.95 -9.60 13.51
C PRO A 73 -0.26 -9.11 14.32
N ASN A 74 -0.14 -8.00 15.03
CA ASN A 74 -1.23 -7.37 15.79
C ASN A 74 -1.84 -6.14 15.07
N GLY A 75 -1.25 -5.69 13.96
CA GLY A 75 -1.71 -4.52 13.21
C GLY A 75 -3.06 -4.72 12.53
N MET A 76 -3.83 -3.63 12.44
CA MET A 76 -5.12 -3.59 11.77
C MET A 76 -5.02 -2.81 10.45
N ILE A 77 -5.33 -3.46 9.33
CA ILE A 77 -5.16 -2.90 8.00
C ILE A 77 -6.53 -2.59 7.37
N ARG A 78 -6.64 -1.39 6.83
CA ARG A 78 -7.73 -0.98 5.96
C ARG A 78 -7.18 -0.71 4.57
N GLY A 79 -7.65 -1.44 3.59
CA GLY A 79 -7.32 -1.17 2.19
C GLY A 79 -8.46 -0.43 1.49
N ILE A 80 -8.09 0.59 0.71
CA ILE A 80 -9.02 1.34 -0.13
C ILE A 80 -8.57 1.29 -1.59
N ASP A 81 -9.52 1.11 -2.48
CA ASP A 81 -9.32 1.16 -3.93
C ASP A 81 -10.65 1.51 -4.62
N THR A 82 -10.59 2.18 -5.75
CA THR A 82 -11.78 2.41 -6.59
C THR A 82 -12.21 1.14 -7.30
N PHE A 83 -11.27 0.21 -7.54
CA PHE A 83 -11.41 -0.99 -8.36
C PHE A 83 -11.87 -0.71 -9.80
N GLN A 84 -11.54 0.47 -10.32
CA GLN A 84 -11.93 0.91 -11.65
C GLN A 84 -10.75 1.06 -12.61
N HIS A 85 -9.51 1.07 -12.08
CA HIS A 85 -8.33 1.27 -12.89
C HIS A 85 -7.88 -0.02 -13.58
N THR A 86 -7.45 0.08 -14.85
CA THR A 86 -7.09 -1.08 -15.69
C THR A 86 -5.68 -1.61 -15.45
N SER A 87 -4.87 -0.96 -14.61
CA SER A 87 -3.49 -1.36 -14.31
C SER A 87 -3.38 -2.75 -13.68
N LEU A 88 -4.44 -3.20 -13.01
CA LEU A 88 -4.53 -4.54 -12.45
C LEU A 88 -5.81 -5.22 -13.01
N LYS A 89 -5.62 -6.07 -14.01
CA LYS A 89 -6.74 -6.75 -14.67
C LYS A 89 -7.56 -7.61 -13.70
N ASN A 90 -8.88 -7.57 -13.88
CA ASN A 90 -9.83 -8.33 -13.07
C ASN A 90 -9.71 -8.06 -11.56
N SER A 91 -9.29 -6.84 -11.16
CA SER A 91 -9.32 -6.42 -9.77
C SER A 91 -10.77 -6.16 -9.31
N GLY A 92 -11.02 -6.38 -8.03
CA GLY A 92 -12.34 -6.15 -7.47
C GLY A 92 -12.40 -6.42 -5.98
N LEU A 93 -13.28 -5.71 -5.29
CA LEU A 93 -13.44 -5.81 -3.84
C LEU A 93 -13.69 -7.24 -3.34
N ALA A 94 -14.56 -7.97 -4.04
CA ALA A 94 -14.88 -9.36 -3.68
C ALA A 94 -13.64 -10.27 -3.77
N LYS A 95 -12.84 -10.10 -4.83
CA LYS A 95 -11.61 -10.87 -5.05
C LYS A 95 -10.54 -10.52 -4.00
N ALA A 96 -10.36 -9.24 -3.68
CA ALA A 96 -9.46 -8.82 -2.61
C ALA A 96 -9.82 -9.46 -1.26
N LYS A 97 -11.11 -9.41 -0.89
CA LYS A 97 -11.61 -10.05 0.32
C LYS A 97 -11.40 -11.57 0.32
N ASN A 98 -11.62 -12.23 -0.83
CA ASN A 98 -11.42 -13.66 -0.97
C ASN A 98 -9.93 -14.04 -0.79
N ASN A 99 -8.99 -13.25 -1.31
CA ASN A 99 -7.57 -13.47 -1.08
C ASN A 99 -7.23 -13.49 0.41
N MET A 100 -7.76 -12.54 1.18
CA MET A 100 -7.52 -12.51 2.63
C MET A 100 -8.17 -13.67 3.37
N LYS A 101 -9.31 -14.15 2.88
CA LYS A 101 -9.94 -15.36 3.42
C LYS A 101 -9.07 -16.61 3.18
N ILE A 102 -8.55 -16.76 1.97
CA ILE A 102 -7.62 -17.86 1.61
C ILE A 102 -6.37 -17.82 2.49
N LEU A 103 -5.81 -16.62 2.70
CA LEU A 103 -4.59 -16.41 3.47
C LEU A 103 -4.79 -16.40 5.00
N GLY A 104 -6.04 -16.41 5.49
CA GLY A 104 -6.36 -16.39 6.92
C GLY A 104 -6.27 -15.02 7.60
N PHE A 105 -6.32 -13.92 6.84
CA PHE A 105 -6.17 -12.54 7.35
C PHE A 105 -7.46 -11.71 7.39
N SER A 106 -8.63 -12.31 7.15
CA SER A 106 -9.91 -11.58 7.07
C SER A 106 -10.30 -10.82 8.33
N GLU A 107 -9.82 -11.21 9.49
CA GLU A 107 -10.14 -10.55 10.76
C GLU A 107 -9.39 -9.21 10.91
N ARG A 108 -8.18 -9.13 10.36
CA ARG A 108 -7.27 -7.98 10.52
C ARG A 108 -7.17 -7.08 9.28
N ILE A 109 -7.57 -7.58 8.11
CA ILE A 109 -7.54 -6.82 6.86
C ILE A 109 -8.96 -6.61 6.36
N ARG A 110 -9.36 -5.35 6.21
CA ARG A 110 -10.69 -4.97 5.70
C ARG A 110 -10.55 -4.08 4.48
N PHE A 111 -11.18 -4.49 3.38
CA PHE A 111 -11.21 -3.72 2.15
C PHE A 111 -12.55 -3.02 1.96
N GLN A 112 -12.49 -1.80 1.40
CA GLN A 112 -13.66 -1.04 0.98
C GLN A 112 -13.39 -0.29 -0.33
N LYS A 113 -14.45 0.03 -1.08
CA LYS A 113 -14.35 1.01 -2.16
C LYS A 113 -14.03 2.36 -1.55
N GLY A 114 -13.03 3.04 -2.10
CA GLY A 114 -12.61 4.35 -1.63
C GLY A 114 -11.70 5.04 -2.63
N ASP A 115 -11.69 6.38 -2.58
CA ASP A 115 -10.90 7.23 -3.45
C ASP A 115 -10.19 8.26 -2.56
N ILE A 116 -8.86 8.33 -2.64
CA ILE A 116 -8.06 9.29 -1.86
C ILE A 116 -8.45 10.73 -2.14
N PHE A 117 -8.96 11.04 -3.33
CA PHE A 117 -9.40 12.38 -3.68
C PHE A 117 -10.73 12.79 -3.08
N ARG A 118 -11.60 11.85 -2.73
CA ARG A 118 -12.99 12.10 -2.32
C ARG A 118 -13.27 11.78 -0.86
N SER A 119 -12.52 10.86 -0.29
CA SER A 119 -12.78 10.36 1.07
C SER A 119 -11.94 11.12 2.08
N ASP A 120 -12.56 11.47 3.19
CA ASP A 120 -11.85 12.09 4.33
C ASP A 120 -11.37 11.00 5.29
N TYR A 121 -10.07 10.77 5.28
CA TYR A 121 -9.41 9.83 6.18
C TYR A 121 -8.72 10.51 7.37
N SER A 122 -8.70 11.85 7.43
CA SER A 122 -8.05 12.63 8.49
C SER A 122 -8.65 12.34 9.88
N LYS A 123 -9.95 12.06 9.94
CA LYS A 123 -10.65 11.75 11.19
C LYS A 123 -10.33 10.38 11.78
N ARG A 124 -9.70 9.47 11.01
CA ARG A 124 -9.52 8.06 11.40
C ARG A 124 -8.17 7.74 12.04
N LYS A 125 -7.26 8.68 12.10
CA LYS A 125 -5.93 8.57 12.73
C LYS A 125 -5.26 7.21 12.43
N PHE A 126 -4.63 7.13 11.28
CA PHE A 126 -3.77 5.99 10.92
C PHE A 126 -2.34 6.29 11.37
N ASP A 127 -1.67 5.26 11.88
CA ASP A 127 -0.28 5.34 12.31
C ASP A 127 0.66 5.20 11.10
N LEU A 128 0.25 4.37 10.13
CA LEU A 128 1.00 4.10 8.90
C LEU A 128 0.09 4.17 7.67
N PHE A 129 0.54 4.89 6.66
CA PHE A 129 -0.02 4.88 5.32
C PHE A 129 0.93 4.11 4.41
N VAL A 130 0.40 3.19 3.62
CA VAL A 130 1.18 2.46 2.62
C VAL A 130 0.52 2.57 1.25
N SER A 131 1.32 2.56 0.20
CA SER A 131 0.83 2.49 -1.17
C SER A 131 1.91 1.90 -2.07
N ASN A 132 1.53 1.13 -3.08
CA ASN A 132 2.48 0.56 -4.03
C ASN A 132 1.94 0.55 -5.45
N LEU A 133 2.68 1.16 -6.38
CA LEU A 133 2.37 1.21 -7.81
C LEU A 133 1.00 1.84 -8.12
N VAL A 134 0.66 2.95 -7.45
CA VAL A 134 -0.65 3.61 -7.54
C VAL A 134 -0.55 5.03 -8.06
N PHE A 135 0.27 5.88 -7.45
CA PHE A 135 0.26 7.32 -7.69
C PHE A 135 0.69 7.69 -9.11
N HIS A 136 1.60 6.93 -9.73
CA HIS A 136 1.98 7.14 -11.13
C HIS A 136 0.79 7.02 -12.09
N ASN A 137 -0.21 6.20 -11.75
CA ASN A 137 -1.43 6.02 -12.56
C ASN A 137 -2.34 7.26 -12.57
N PHE A 138 -2.17 8.20 -11.63
CA PHE A 138 -2.93 9.44 -11.58
C PHE A 138 -2.40 10.51 -12.57
N GLY A 139 -1.27 10.27 -13.24
CA GLY A 139 -0.64 11.25 -14.10
C GLY A 139 -0.32 12.53 -13.33
N ARG A 140 -0.74 13.70 -13.85
CA ARG A 140 -0.53 15.00 -13.15
C ARG A 140 -1.34 15.14 -11.87
N LYS A 141 -2.47 14.44 -11.74
CA LYS A 141 -3.28 14.46 -10.50
C LYS A 141 -2.57 13.84 -9.30
N ARG A 142 -1.45 13.13 -9.51
CA ARG A 142 -0.66 12.59 -8.38
C ARG A 142 -0.18 13.66 -7.41
N PHE A 143 0.04 14.90 -7.89
CA PHE A 143 0.42 16.01 -7.01
C PHE A 143 -0.69 16.34 -6.00
N ASN A 144 -1.94 16.41 -6.44
CA ASN A 144 -3.08 16.57 -5.54
C ASN A 144 -3.23 15.37 -4.60
N ALA A 145 -2.88 14.15 -5.05
CA ALA A 145 -2.90 12.97 -4.19
C ALA A 145 -1.84 13.06 -3.07
N TYR A 146 -0.65 13.62 -3.34
CA TYR A 146 0.35 13.89 -2.30
C TYR A 146 -0.15 14.90 -1.26
N GLU A 147 -0.80 15.98 -1.72
CA GLU A 147 -1.43 16.97 -0.82
C GLU A 147 -2.52 16.32 0.04
N ARG A 148 -3.38 15.50 -0.56
CA ARG A 148 -4.42 14.76 0.17
C ARG A 148 -3.80 13.79 1.18
N LEU A 149 -2.72 13.11 0.84
CA LEU A 149 -1.99 12.21 1.74
C LEU A 149 -1.46 12.97 2.97
N ALA A 150 -0.82 14.14 2.75
CA ALA A 150 -0.34 15.00 3.83
C ALA A 150 -1.49 15.50 4.73
N GLN A 151 -2.65 15.87 4.14
CA GLN A 151 -3.85 16.29 4.90
C GLN A 151 -4.46 15.15 5.75
N CYS A 152 -4.38 13.90 5.27
CA CYS A 152 -4.91 12.75 5.99
C CYS A 152 -3.98 12.28 7.12
N ALA A 153 -2.68 12.54 7.00
CA ALA A 153 -1.68 12.13 7.98
C ALA A 153 -1.68 13.05 9.21
N THR A 154 -1.31 12.50 10.35
CA THR A 154 -1.06 13.24 11.60
C THR A 154 0.45 13.45 11.77
N PRO A 155 0.90 14.36 12.65
CA PRO A 155 2.33 14.54 12.92
C PRO A 155 3.06 13.25 13.38
N LYS A 156 2.33 12.26 13.87
CA LYS A 156 2.87 10.96 14.30
C LYS A 156 2.74 9.86 13.23
N SER A 157 2.13 10.18 12.09
CA SER A 157 1.95 9.19 11.03
C SER A 157 3.22 9.02 10.20
N TYR A 158 3.45 7.80 9.77
CA TYR A 158 4.48 7.42 8.81
C TYR A 158 3.83 7.04 7.47
N ILE A 159 4.54 7.23 6.39
CA ILE A 159 4.06 6.87 5.05
C ILE A 159 5.17 6.11 4.33
N ALA A 160 4.86 4.91 3.87
CA ALA A 160 5.74 4.14 2.98
C ALA A 160 5.11 4.08 1.58
N LEU A 161 5.65 4.87 0.66
CA LEU A 161 5.14 5.02 -0.71
C LEU A 161 6.10 4.39 -1.71
N GLY A 162 5.79 3.21 -2.21
CA GLY A 162 6.52 2.54 -3.29
C GLY A 162 5.90 2.85 -4.65
N ASP A 163 6.64 3.49 -5.55
CA ASP A 163 6.06 3.86 -6.86
C ASP A 163 7.12 4.07 -7.95
N LEU A 164 6.63 4.25 -9.20
CA LEU A 164 7.41 4.66 -10.35
C LEU A 164 7.46 6.20 -10.41
N PHE A 165 8.62 6.77 -10.12
CA PHE A 165 8.83 8.22 -10.13
C PHE A 165 9.48 8.65 -11.44
N PHE A 166 8.69 8.76 -12.52
CA PHE A 166 9.18 9.14 -13.85
C PHE A 166 9.78 10.56 -13.91
N ASP A 167 9.34 11.45 -13.05
CA ASP A 167 9.89 12.80 -12.87
C ASP A 167 10.17 13.04 -11.37
N TYR A 168 11.10 12.26 -10.82
CA TYR A 168 11.43 12.29 -9.40
C TYR A 168 11.78 13.70 -8.91
N LYS A 169 12.40 14.54 -9.74
CA LYS A 169 12.75 15.91 -9.36
C LYS A 169 11.52 16.75 -9.01
N LYS A 170 10.44 16.64 -9.81
CA LYS A 170 9.18 17.34 -9.53
C LYS A 170 8.43 16.73 -8.35
N ASP A 171 8.37 15.39 -8.28
CA ASP A 171 7.72 14.69 -7.18
C ASP A 171 8.42 15.02 -5.85
N SER A 172 9.73 14.92 -5.79
CA SER A 172 10.54 15.22 -4.62
C SER A 172 10.39 16.68 -4.16
N LYS A 173 10.38 17.65 -5.08
CA LYS A 173 10.18 19.06 -4.75
C LYS A 173 8.87 19.32 -4.01
N LEU A 174 7.78 18.71 -4.47
CA LEU A 174 6.48 18.86 -3.79
C LEU A 174 6.47 18.08 -2.47
N LEU A 175 6.95 16.83 -2.46
CA LEU A 175 6.96 16.02 -1.24
C LEU A 175 7.78 16.68 -0.12
N THR A 176 8.93 17.28 -0.41
CA THR A 176 9.72 18.03 0.59
C THR A 176 9.04 19.31 1.07
N SER A 177 8.13 19.89 0.28
CA SER A 177 7.30 21.01 0.74
C SER A 177 6.17 20.56 1.67
N LEU A 178 5.66 19.33 1.48
CA LEU A 178 4.53 18.78 2.23
C LEU A 178 4.94 18.02 3.50
N PHE A 179 6.17 17.50 3.55
CA PHE A 179 6.67 16.68 4.66
C PHE A 179 7.98 17.24 5.21
N GLY A 180 8.21 17.08 6.51
CA GLY A 180 9.45 17.49 7.16
C GLY A 180 10.61 16.55 6.82
N SER A 181 10.33 15.27 6.64
CA SER A 181 11.32 14.28 6.22
C SER A 181 10.85 13.49 5.00
N VAL A 182 11.74 13.31 4.03
CA VAL A 182 11.57 12.48 2.84
C VAL A 182 12.80 11.63 2.67
N GLN A 183 12.74 10.39 3.12
CA GLN A 183 13.81 9.43 2.96
C GLN A 183 13.58 8.58 1.71
N VAL A 184 14.62 8.35 0.93
CA VAL A 184 14.54 7.56 -0.31
C VAL A 184 15.25 6.24 -0.11
N ARG A 185 14.52 5.15 -0.34
CA ARG A 185 15.10 3.83 -0.48
C ARG A 185 15.15 3.48 -1.96
N PRO A 186 16.35 3.35 -2.54
CA PRO A 186 16.47 2.96 -3.94
C PRO A 186 15.98 1.52 -4.08
N GLY A 187 15.00 1.33 -4.97
CA GLY A 187 14.51 0.01 -5.34
C GLY A 187 14.83 -0.28 -6.80
N SER A 188 15.96 -0.88 -7.09
CA SER A 188 16.34 -1.26 -8.47
C SER A 188 15.60 -2.51 -8.98
N ILE A 189 14.33 -2.65 -8.68
CA ILE A 189 13.62 -3.92 -8.80
C ILE A 189 12.85 -4.06 -10.10
N ILE A 190 12.17 -3.01 -10.52
CA ILE A 190 11.38 -2.98 -11.75
C ILE A 190 12.20 -2.25 -12.80
N ASP A 191 12.62 -1.05 -12.47
CA ASP A 191 13.58 -0.24 -13.20
C ASP A 191 14.17 0.84 -12.26
N ARG A 192 14.99 1.75 -12.82
CA ARG A 192 15.60 2.86 -12.05
C ARG A 192 14.60 3.89 -11.52
N THR A 193 13.35 3.88 -12.01
CA THR A 193 12.32 4.83 -11.58
C THR A 193 11.58 4.38 -10.33
N TYR A 194 11.56 3.07 -10.03
CA TYR A 194 10.93 2.57 -8.80
C TYR A 194 11.73 2.96 -7.57
N LYS A 195 11.06 3.53 -6.59
CA LYS A 195 11.61 3.89 -5.28
C LYS A 195 10.57 3.64 -4.20
N ILE A 196 11.03 3.39 -2.98
CA ILE A 196 10.18 3.53 -1.79
C ILE A 196 10.59 4.82 -1.08
N LEU A 197 9.62 5.68 -0.85
CA LEU A 197 9.79 6.90 -0.06
C LEU A 197 9.18 6.68 1.31
N VAL A 198 9.95 6.97 2.36
CA VAL A 198 9.43 7.07 3.73
C VAL A 198 9.27 8.55 4.04
N LEU A 199 8.02 8.96 4.30
CA LEU A 199 7.63 10.35 4.53
C LEU A 199 7.13 10.49 5.97
N THR A 200 7.57 11.54 6.67
CA THR A 200 7.15 11.85 8.03
C THR A 200 6.92 13.35 8.22
N GLU A 201 6.32 13.72 9.34
CA GLU A 201 6.11 15.11 9.73
C GLU A 201 5.32 15.90 8.66
N PRO A 202 4.06 15.54 8.37
CA PRO A 202 3.24 16.27 7.43
C PRO A 202 3.10 17.72 7.89
N LYS A 203 3.44 18.64 7.00
CA LYS A 203 3.29 20.08 7.19
C LYS A 203 1.84 20.47 6.89
N LYS A 204 1.21 21.18 7.81
CA LYS A 204 -0.14 21.70 7.66
C LYS A 204 -0.14 23.07 7.00
#